data_60fb6b3142a887c124f7c90892bad53c
#
_entry.id   60fb6b3142a887c124f7c90892bad53c
#
_cell.length_a   1.000
_cell.length_b   1.000
_cell.length_c   1.000
_cell.angle_alpha   90.00
_cell.angle_beta   90.00
_cell.angle_gamma   90.00
#
_symmetry.space_group_name_H-M   'P 1'
#
loop_
_entity.id
_entity.type
_entity.pdbx_description
1 polymer ?
#
loop_
_entity_poly.entity_id
_entity_poly.type
_entity_poly.pdbx_seq_one_letter_code
_entity_poly.pdbx_strand_id
1 'polypeptide(L)'
;YLIYYMRKNNIMIKKIIFFIIFTFYRAFSLTINVPEDFLNIQDAIDSSQDGDTIFVSPGVYSENINFNGKSILVSSNYIEDNDSLLIGVTIIDAGNEGSVVTFNSGENNNAILQGFTLQNGNGNDEDPDNNGSFYTYGGGIYCENSDPLIKDCIIQNNTANEGGGAGIFCYDSSPIFFGCTIKENETDD
;
A
#
# COMPACT_ATOMS: atom_id res chain seq x y z
N TYR A 1 -41.28 -3.47 -40.41
CA TYR A 1 -40.01 -2.70 -40.50
C TYR A 1 -39.86 -1.73 -39.33
N LEU A 2 -40.91 -0.97 -38.98
CA LEU A 2 -40.88 0.01 -37.87
C LEU A 2 -40.63 -0.61 -36.51
N ILE A 3 -41.28 -1.75 -36.21
CA ILE A 3 -41.11 -2.48 -34.93
C ILE A 3 -39.71 -3.05 -34.79
N TYR A 4 -39.08 -3.50 -35.85
CA TYR A 4 -37.69 -3.98 -35.86
C TYR A 4 -36.72 -2.82 -35.58
N TYR A 5 -36.94 -1.66 -36.16
CA TYR A 5 -36.12 -0.46 -35.97
C TYR A 5 -36.24 0.08 -34.56
N MET A 6 -37.42 0.08 -33.95
CA MET A 6 -37.65 0.49 -32.57
C MET A 6 -37.04 -0.48 -31.57
N ARG A 7 -37.05 -1.81 -31.80
CA ARG A 7 -36.37 -2.80 -30.98
C ARG A 7 -34.85 -2.63 -31.02
N LYS A 8 -34.28 -2.40 -32.18
CA LYS A 8 -32.82 -2.22 -32.33
C LYS A 8 -32.33 -0.95 -31.63
N ASN A 9 -33.09 0.15 -31.71
CA ASN A 9 -32.78 1.39 -31.02
C ASN A 9 -32.89 1.25 -29.48
N ASN A 10 -33.91 0.52 -28.99
CA ASN A 10 -34.04 0.27 -27.54
C ASN A 10 -32.89 -0.58 -26.97
N ILE A 11 -32.37 -1.56 -27.73
CA ILE A 11 -31.22 -2.34 -27.34
C ILE A 11 -29.94 -1.49 -27.31
N MET A 12 -29.79 -0.61 -28.30
CA MET A 12 -28.65 0.30 -28.41
C MET A 12 -28.68 1.34 -27.27
N ILE A 13 -29.84 1.94 -26.98
CA ILE A 13 -30.02 2.88 -25.87
C ILE A 13 -29.74 2.20 -24.53
N LYS A 14 -30.23 0.98 -24.30
CA LYS A 14 -29.95 0.22 -23.07
C LYS A 14 -28.44 -0.09 -22.90
N LYS A 15 -27.74 -0.41 -24.02
CA LYS A 15 -26.28 -0.62 -23.98
C LYS A 15 -25.51 0.68 -23.68
N ILE A 16 -25.95 1.79 -24.26
CA ILE A 16 -25.36 3.12 -24.02
C ILE A 16 -25.60 3.54 -22.56
N ILE A 17 -26.80 3.37 -22.02
CA ILE A 17 -27.14 3.69 -20.64
C ILE A 17 -26.34 2.77 -19.69
N PHE A 18 -26.22 1.48 -19.99
CA PHE A 18 -25.42 0.54 -19.20
C PHE A 18 -23.94 0.92 -19.22
N PHE A 19 -23.41 1.30 -20.38
CA PHE A 19 -22.03 1.77 -20.53
C PHE A 19 -21.77 3.08 -19.78
N ILE A 20 -22.71 4.04 -19.85
CA ILE A 20 -22.64 5.32 -19.14
C ILE A 20 -22.71 5.06 -17.63
N ILE A 21 -23.62 4.23 -17.14
CA ILE A 21 -23.73 3.88 -15.72
C ILE A 21 -22.44 3.19 -15.27
N PHE A 22 -21.90 2.26 -16.05
CA PHE A 22 -20.67 1.54 -15.73
C PHE A 22 -19.43 2.45 -15.72
N THR A 23 -19.37 3.47 -16.60
CA THR A 23 -18.29 4.47 -16.60
C THR A 23 -18.43 5.50 -15.48
N PHE A 24 -19.66 5.84 -15.05
CA PHE A 24 -19.89 6.73 -13.92
C PHE A 24 -19.66 6.08 -12.55
N TYR A 25 -19.76 4.75 -12.45
CA TYR A 25 -19.49 4.04 -11.20
C TYR A 25 -18.01 4.06 -10.76
N ARG A 26 -17.10 4.52 -11.64
CA ARG A 26 -15.67 4.63 -11.35
C ARG A 26 -15.19 6.05 -10.99
N ALA A 27 -16.07 6.99 -10.80
CA ALA A 27 -15.72 8.41 -10.66
C ALA A 27 -15.76 8.95 -9.21
N PHE A 28 -16.05 8.10 -8.21
CA PHE A 28 -16.04 8.53 -6.81
C PHE A 28 -14.94 7.80 -6.06
N SER A 29 -13.93 8.55 -5.60
CA SER A 29 -13.00 8.09 -4.58
C SER A 29 -13.79 7.78 -3.32
N LEU A 30 -13.64 6.57 -2.80
CA LEU A 30 -14.23 6.14 -1.54
C LEU A 30 -13.23 6.41 -0.41
N THR A 31 -13.74 6.81 0.73
CA THR A 31 -12.99 6.83 1.98
C THR A 31 -13.35 5.59 2.80
N ILE A 32 -12.34 4.83 3.18
CA ILE A 32 -12.45 3.62 3.99
C ILE A 32 -11.73 3.89 5.32
N ASN A 33 -12.36 3.58 6.43
CA ASN A 33 -11.81 3.83 7.76
C ASN A 33 -11.42 2.52 8.44
N VAL A 34 -10.24 2.51 9.06
CA VAL A 34 -9.72 1.39 9.84
C VAL A 34 -9.56 1.90 11.28
N PRO A 35 -10.17 1.25 12.28
CA PRO A 35 -10.80 -0.07 12.26
C PRO A 35 -12.32 -0.06 12.03
N GLU A 36 -12.97 1.05 11.65
CA GLU A 36 -14.43 1.16 11.62
C GLU A 36 -15.08 0.30 10.52
N ASP A 37 -14.52 0.35 9.29
CA ASP A 37 -15.04 -0.40 8.13
C ASP A 37 -14.37 -1.77 8.01
N PHE A 38 -13.06 -1.84 8.30
CA PHE A 38 -12.24 -3.06 8.30
C PHE A 38 -11.34 -3.07 9.52
N LEU A 39 -11.18 -4.23 10.17
CA LEU A 39 -10.32 -4.35 11.35
C LEU A 39 -8.82 -4.25 11.03
N ASN A 40 -8.43 -4.63 9.81
CA ASN A 40 -7.06 -4.69 9.31
C ASN A 40 -6.87 -3.72 8.15
N ILE A 41 -5.64 -3.20 8.00
CA ILE A 41 -5.28 -2.32 6.89
C ILE A 41 -5.25 -3.11 5.58
N GLN A 42 -4.74 -4.35 5.58
CA GLN A 42 -4.70 -5.18 4.38
C GLN A 42 -6.08 -5.49 3.83
N ASP A 43 -7.06 -5.81 4.68
CA ASP A 43 -8.45 -6.05 4.23
C ASP A 43 -9.06 -4.78 3.59
N ALA A 44 -8.75 -3.60 4.12
CA ALA A 44 -9.14 -2.31 3.53
C ALA A 44 -8.48 -2.10 2.17
N ILE A 45 -7.17 -2.38 2.05
CA ILE A 45 -6.44 -2.33 0.78
C ILE A 45 -7.09 -3.27 -0.23
N ASP A 46 -7.36 -4.52 0.16
CA ASP A 46 -7.91 -5.54 -0.75
C ASP A 46 -9.30 -5.15 -1.28
N SER A 47 -10.11 -4.48 -0.46
CA SER A 47 -11.44 -4.00 -0.86
C SER A 47 -11.43 -2.73 -1.69
N SER A 48 -10.37 -1.93 -1.64
CA SER A 48 -10.26 -0.62 -2.29
C SER A 48 -10.07 -0.72 -3.80
N GLN A 49 -10.28 0.40 -4.49
CA GLN A 49 -10.01 0.61 -5.92
C GLN A 49 -9.08 1.81 -6.10
N ASP A 50 -8.47 1.91 -7.27
CA ASP A 50 -7.62 3.06 -7.62
C ASP A 50 -8.34 4.40 -7.38
N GLY A 51 -7.65 5.30 -6.69
CA GLY A 51 -8.15 6.60 -6.29
C GLY A 51 -8.81 6.63 -4.91
N ASP A 52 -9.02 5.48 -4.25
CA ASP A 52 -9.58 5.44 -2.91
C ASP A 52 -8.58 5.91 -1.85
N THR A 53 -9.12 6.31 -0.70
CA THR A 53 -8.35 6.71 0.47
C THR A 53 -8.70 5.80 1.66
N ILE A 54 -7.68 5.28 2.33
CA ILE A 54 -7.80 4.51 3.55
C ILE A 54 -7.25 5.36 4.70
N PHE A 55 -8.11 5.72 5.65
CA PHE A 55 -7.71 6.38 6.89
C PHE A 55 -7.61 5.38 8.02
N VAL A 56 -6.46 5.42 8.71
CA VAL A 56 -6.13 4.49 9.78
C VAL A 56 -6.04 5.25 11.10
N SER A 57 -6.91 4.91 12.03
CA SER A 57 -6.92 5.49 13.37
C SER A 57 -5.69 5.06 14.19
N PRO A 58 -5.31 5.83 15.22
CA PRO A 58 -4.20 5.46 16.10
C PRO A 58 -4.37 4.06 16.69
N GLY A 59 -3.31 3.26 16.65
CA GLY A 59 -3.29 1.88 17.12
C GLY A 59 -2.04 1.13 16.68
N VAL A 60 -1.91 -0.11 17.15
CA VAL A 60 -0.89 -1.06 16.69
C VAL A 60 -1.58 -2.11 15.83
N TYR A 61 -1.21 -2.17 14.58
CA TYR A 61 -1.71 -3.10 13.58
C TYR A 61 -0.65 -4.17 13.33
N SER A 62 -0.89 -5.37 13.87
CA SER A 62 0.05 -6.49 13.75
C SER A 62 -0.20 -7.21 12.43
N GLU A 63 0.38 -6.69 11.36
CA GLU A 63 0.20 -7.19 9.99
C GLU A 63 1.34 -6.72 9.08
N ASN A 64 1.50 -7.43 7.96
CA ASN A 64 2.28 -7.01 6.81
C ASN A 64 1.32 -6.52 5.74
N ILE A 65 1.61 -5.41 5.08
CA ILE A 65 0.73 -4.88 4.04
C ILE A 65 1.40 -4.88 2.67
N ASN A 66 0.59 -5.16 1.64
CA ASN A 66 0.97 -5.07 0.23
C ASN A 66 -0.08 -4.25 -0.52
N PHE A 67 0.38 -3.28 -1.30
CA PHE A 67 -0.52 -2.41 -2.08
C PHE A 67 -1.16 -3.13 -3.28
N ASN A 68 -0.63 -4.30 -3.68
CA ASN A 68 -1.18 -5.14 -4.75
C ASN A 68 -1.41 -4.37 -6.06
N GLY A 69 -0.50 -3.47 -6.44
CA GLY A 69 -0.56 -2.66 -7.66
C GLY A 69 -1.54 -1.50 -7.63
N LYS A 70 -2.17 -1.22 -6.49
CA LYS A 70 -3.22 -0.20 -6.39
C LYS A 70 -2.66 1.20 -6.24
N SER A 71 -3.28 2.15 -6.94
CA SER A 71 -3.01 3.60 -6.85
C SER A 71 -3.94 4.23 -5.81
N ILE A 72 -3.66 4.02 -4.53
CA ILE A 72 -4.48 4.45 -3.38
C ILE A 72 -3.64 5.27 -2.39
N LEU A 73 -4.33 6.05 -1.56
CA LEU A 73 -3.73 6.68 -0.38
C LEU A 73 -4.05 5.84 0.87
N VAL A 74 -3.02 5.33 1.53
CA VAL A 74 -3.12 4.76 2.88
C VAL A 74 -2.47 5.74 3.84
N SER A 75 -3.25 6.32 4.74
CA SER A 75 -2.79 7.37 5.64
C SER A 75 -3.27 7.16 7.06
N SER A 76 -2.42 7.48 8.03
CA SER A 76 -2.91 7.68 9.39
C SER A 76 -3.74 8.97 9.48
N ASN A 77 -4.50 9.15 10.56
CA ASN A 77 -5.29 10.36 10.81
C ASN A 77 -4.41 11.63 10.99
N TYR A 78 -3.09 11.49 10.96
CA TYR A 78 -2.13 12.58 10.94
C TYR A 78 -2.49 13.69 9.93
N ILE A 79 -2.97 13.32 8.74
CA ILE A 79 -3.35 14.29 7.70
C ILE A 79 -4.51 15.17 8.13
N GLU A 80 -5.51 14.60 8.80
CA GLU A 80 -6.72 15.34 9.19
C GLU A 80 -6.45 16.29 10.35
N ASP A 81 -5.67 15.83 11.33
CA ASP A 81 -5.43 16.58 12.57
C ASP A 81 -4.19 17.46 12.50
N ASN A 82 -3.33 17.28 11.49
CA ASN A 82 -2.02 17.91 11.33
C ASN A 82 -1.15 17.79 12.60
N ASP A 83 -1.29 16.65 13.31
CA ASP A 83 -0.58 16.35 14.54
C ASP A 83 0.46 15.25 14.30
N SER A 84 1.74 15.66 14.24
CA SER A 84 2.86 14.73 14.04
C SER A 84 3.02 13.68 15.15
N LEU A 85 2.40 13.85 16.31
CA LEU A 85 2.40 12.85 17.37
C LEU A 85 1.63 11.58 16.95
N LEU A 86 0.66 11.71 16.04
CA LEU A 86 -0.12 10.57 15.52
C LEU A 86 0.74 9.59 14.73
N ILE A 87 1.84 10.04 14.12
CA ILE A 87 2.80 9.17 13.42
C ILE A 87 3.40 8.14 14.38
N GLY A 88 3.73 8.56 15.61
CA GLY A 88 4.33 7.72 16.63
C GLY A 88 3.37 6.73 17.29
N VAL A 89 2.06 6.88 17.10
CA VAL A 89 1.03 6.04 17.73
C VAL A 89 0.15 5.30 16.73
N THR A 90 0.37 5.48 15.42
CA THR A 90 -0.23 4.67 14.35
C THR A 90 0.85 3.79 13.78
N ILE A 91 0.91 2.56 14.25
CA ILE A 91 2.05 1.64 14.06
C ILE A 91 1.59 0.44 13.23
N ILE A 92 2.36 0.12 12.19
CA ILE A 92 2.27 -1.16 11.50
C ILE A 92 3.46 -1.99 11.99
N ASP A 93 3.16 -3.13 12.60
CA ASP A 93 4.12 -4.00 13.27
C ASP A 93 4.09 -5.38 12.63
N ALA A 94 5.16 -5.75 11.94
CA ALA A 94 5.24 -7.03 11.24
C ALA A 94 5.50 -8.24 12.16
N GLY A 95 5.77 -8.02 13.45
CA GLY A 95 5.97 -9.11 14.39
C GLY A 95 7.19 -10.00 14.11
N ASN A 96 8.19 -9.48 13.42
CA ASN A 96 9.38 -10.17 12.89
C ASN A 96 9.06 -11.23 11.79
N GLU A 97 8.04 -10.93 10.98
CA GLU A 97 7.69 -11.76 9.82
C GLU A 97 7.65 -10.88 8.56
N GLY A 98 8.49 -11.15 7.56
CA GLY A 98 8.49 -10.44 6.28
C GLY A 98 8.75 -8.93 6.36
N SER A 99 8.54 -8.23 5.28
CA SER A 99 8.59 -6.77 5.23
C SER A 99 7.32 -6.16 5.80
N VAL A 100 7.43 -5.04 6.55
CA VAL A 100 6.23 -4.35 7.07
C VAL A 100 5.34 -3.89 5.92
N VAL A 101 5.95 -3.32 4.86
CA VAL A 101 5.23 -2.86 3.66
C VAL A 101 5.93 -3.37 2.41
N THR A 102 5.14 -3.92 1.49
CA THR A 102 5.62 -4.41 0.19
C THR A 102 4.97 -3.64 -0.96
N PHE A 103 5.80 -3.24 -1.93
CA PHE A 103 5.43 -2.68 -3.23
C PHE A 103 6.15 -3.50 -4.30
N ASN A 104 5.45 -4.39 -4.99
CA ASN A 104 6.06 -5.28 -5.99
C ASN A 104 5.13 -5.61 -7.17
N SER A 105 4.15 -4.76 -7.41
CA SER A 105 3.12 -5.00 -8.43
C SER A 105 2.99 -3.84 -9.42
N GLY A 106 4.08 -3.06 -9.60
CA GLY A 106 4.13 -1.94 -10.54
C GLY A 106 3.45 -0.68 -10.01
N GLU A 107 3.45 -0.49 -8.70
CA GLU A 107 2.93 0.73 -8.07
C GLU A 107 3.68 1.96 -8.59
N ASN A 108 2.94 3.02 -8.83
CA ASN A 108 3.50 4.32 -9.20
C ASN A 108 3.32 5.34 -8.05
N ASN A 109 3.71 6.58 -8.24
CA ASN A 109 3.64 7.63 -7.22
C ASN A 109 2.22 8.06 -6.80
N ASN A 110 1.16 7.43 -7.33
CA ASN A 110 -0.20 7.54 -6.82
C ASN A 110 -0.50 6.46 -5.75
N ALA A 111 0.36 5.48 -5.57
CA ALA A 111 0.37 4.60 -4.42
C ALA A 111 1.11 5.33 -3.29
N ILE A 112 0.37 5.81 -2.29
CA ILE A 112 0.88 6.71 -1.25
C ILE A 112 0.70 6.05 0.12
N LEU A 113 1.80 5.94 0.86
CA LEU A 113 1.81 5.57 2.28
C LEU A 113 2.21 6.79 3.11
N GLN A 114 1.39 7.19 4.09
CA GLN A 114 1.65 8.42 4.83
C GLN A 114 1.33 8.34 6.32
N GLY A 115 2.28 8.81 7.16
CA GLY A 115 2.03 9.09 8.57
C GLY A 115 2.07 7.89 9.51
N PHE A 116 2.87 6.86 9.22
CA PHE A 116 2.97 5.64 10.01
C PHE A 116 4.34 5.46 10.66
N THR A 117 4.37 4.74 11.77
CA THR A 117 5.57 4.04 12.23
C THR A 117 5.55 2.61 11.69
N LEU A 118 6.64 2.21 10.99
CA LEU A 118 6.83 0.89 10.40
C LEU A 118 7.93 0.17 11.17
N GLN A 119 7.61 -0.94 11.83
CA GLN A 119 8.56 -1.62 12.71
C GLN A 119 8.46 -3.14 12.73
N ASN A 120 9.52 -3.76 13.25
CA ASN A 120 9.62 -5.20 13.52
C ASN A 120 9.40 -6.06 12.24
N GLY A 121 9.80 -5.57 11.06
CA GLY A 121 9.94 -6.42 9.88
C GLY A 121 11.31 -7.07 9.83
N ASN A 122 11.39 -8.27 9.27
CA ASN A 122 12.65 -8.99 9.07
C ASN A 122 13.00 -9.23 7.59
N GLY A 123 12.23 -8.62 6.70
CA GLY A 123 12.44 -8.66 5.25
C GLY A 123 11.79 -9.85 4.54
N ASN A 124 11.60 -9.69 3.24
CA ASN A 124 11.10 -10.75 2.39
C ASN A 124 12.23 -11.67 1.96
N ASP A 125 11.96 -12.98 1.94
CA ASP A 125 12.91 -14.00 1.49
C ASP A 125 13.09 -13.94 -0.02
N GLU A 126 14.33 -13.80 -0.48
CA GLU A 126 14.70 -13.83 -1.89
C GLU A 126 15.88 -14.77 -2.12
N ASP A 127 15.89 -15.46 -3.25
CA ASP A 127 17.01 -16.26 -3.75
C ASP A 127 17.50 -15.65 -5.09
N PRO A 128 18.26 -14.54 -5.05
CA PRO A 128 18.61 -13.78 -6.24
C PRO A 128 19.48 -14.58 -7.23
N ASP A 129 20.24 -15.54 -6.73
CA ASP A 129 21.16 -16.37 -7.52
C ASP A 129 20.56 -17.72 -7.93
N ASN A 130 19.34 -18.02 -7.49
CA ASN A 130 18.63 -19.28 -7.71
C ASN A 130 19.47 -20.50 -7.31
N ASN A 131 20.23 -20.38 -6.23
CA ASN A 131 21.18 -21.40 -5.74
C ASN A 131 20.68 -22.14 -4.49
N GLY A 132 19.48 -21.81 -4.01
CA GLY A 132 18.85 -22.35 -2.80
C GLY A 132 19.30 -21.65 -1.51
N SER A 133 20.00 -20.51 -1.60
CA SER A 133 20.33 -19.66 -0.47
C SER A 133 19.38 -18.48 -0.43
N PHE A 134 18.62 -18.35 0.64
CA PHE A 134 17.65 -17.27 0.84
C PHE A 134 18.25 -16.17 1.70
N TYR A 135 18.06 -14.94 1.26
CA TYR A 135 18.42 -13.74 1.98
C TYR A 135 17.18 -12.90 2.22
N THR A 136 17.10 -12.18 3.33
CA THR A 136 15.98 -11.29 3.58
C THR A 136 16.33 -9.84 3.21
N TYR A 137 15.36 -9.18 2.59
CA TYR A 137 15.51 -7.81 2.10
C TYR A 137 14.34 -6.93 2.52
N GLY A 138 14.62 -5.66 2.85
CA GLY A 138 13.61 -4.66 3.06
C GLY A 138 12.75 -4.89 4.28
N GLY A 139 13.33 -5.06 5.47
CA GLY A 139 12.57 -5.30 6.70
C GLY A 139 11.44 -4.31 6.90
N GLY A 140 11.71 -3.01 6.81
CA GLY A 140 10.67 -1.98 6.88
C GLY A 140 9.87 -1.87 5.59
N ILE A 141 10.54 -1.66 4.45
CA ILE A 141 9.91 -1.52 3.14
C ILE A 141 10.68 -2.33 2.10
N TYR A 142 9.96 -3.20 1.41
CA TYR A 142 10.43 -3.90 0.22
C TYR A 142 9.79 -3.28 -1.02
N CYS A 143 10.61 -2.81 -1.96
CA CYS A 143 10.16 -2.18 -3.18
C CYS A 143 10.85 -2.81 -4.40
N GLU A 144 10.07 -3.43 -5.28
CA GLU A 144 10.54 -4.09 -6.48
C GLU A 144 9.69 -3.70 -7.69
N ASN A 145 10.35 -3.23 -8.78
CA ASN A 145 9.67 -2.77 -10.00
C ASN A 145 8.53 -1.77 -9.73
N SER A 146 8.68 -0.91 -8.71
CA SER A 146 7.62 -0.04 -8.21
C SER A 146 8.16 1.30 -7.71
N ASP A 147 7.43 2.39 -7.97
CA ASP A 147 7.82 3.77 -7.70
C ASP A 147 6.80 4.50 -6.79
N PRO A 148 6.49 3.98 -5.57
CA PRO A 148 5.51 4.57 -4.66
C PRO A 148 6.00 5.89 -4.05
N LEU A 149 5.09 6.62 -3.41
CA LEU A 149 5.37 7.79 -2.58
C LEU A 149 5.18 7.46 -1.10
N ILE A 150 6.24 7.56 -0.33
CA ILE A 150 6.24 7.36 1.12
C ILE A 150 6.46 8.72 1.81
N LYS A 151 5.50 9.13 2.65
CA LYS A 151 5.52 10.45 3.27
C LYS A 151 5.41 10.37 4.79
N ASP A 152 6.18 11.22 5.47
CA ASP A 152 6.04 11.48 6.90
C ASP A 152 5.97 10.17 7.73
N CYS A 153 6.74 9.14 7.36
CA CYS A 153 6.80 7.85 8.04
C CYS A 153 8.07 7.74 8.92
N ILE A 154 7.95 6.98 9.99
CA ILE A 154 9.09 6.53 10.81
C ILE A 154 9.34 5.04 10.49
N ILE A 155 10.53 4.70 10.00
CA ILE A 155 10.93 3.33 9.66
C ILE A 155 12.01 2.94 10.66
N GLN A 156 11.67 2.08 11.61
CA GLN A 156 12.54 1.78 12.75
C GLN A 156 12.47 0.33 13.21
N ASN A 157 13.55 -0.15 13.87
CA ASN A 157 13.62 -1.47 14.50
C ASN A 157 13.26 -2.61 13.53
N ASN A 158 13.66 -2.48 12.27
CA ASN A 158 13.51 -3.53 11.28
C ASN A 158 14.85 -4.20 11.06
N THR A 159 14.82 -5.47 10.71
CA THR A 159 16.02 -6.27 10.43
C THR A 159 15.99 -6.84 9.02
N ALA A 160 17.15 -7.25 8.55
CA ALA A 160 17.31 -8.11 7.38
C ALA A 160 18.58 -8.95 7.59
N ASN A 161 18.60 -10.18 7.10
CA ASN A 161 19.81 -10.98 7.17
C ASN A 161 20.56 -10.87 5.81
N GLU A 162 21.88 -10.95 5.85
CA GLU A 162 22.85 -11.02 4.74
C GLU A 162 22.48 -10.31 3.40
N GLY A 163 21.17 -10.11 3.10
CA GLY A 163 20.66 -9.45 1.88
C GLY A 163 20.78 -7.93 1.92
N GLY A 164 20.59 -7.36 3.08
CA GLY A 164 20.69 -5.92 3.31
C GLY A 164 19.37 -5.16 3.16
N GLY A 165 19.47 -3.85 3.41
CA GLY A 165 18.29 -2.99 3.36
C GLY A 165 17.31 -3.20 4.49
N ALA A 166 17.79 -3.42 5.74
CA ALA A 166 16.94 -3.66 6.90
C ALA A 166 15.78 -2.66 7.03
N GLY A 167 16.04 -1.38 6.85
CA GLY A 167 14.99 -0.38 6.81
C GLY A 167 14.23 -0.37 5.49
N ILE A 168 14.95 -0.30 4.37
CA ILE A 168 14.40 -0.15 3.03
C ILE A 168 15.27 -0.90 2.03
N PHE A 169 14.62 -1.65 1.15
CA PHE A 169 15.25 -2.26 -0.02
C PHE A 169 14.51 -1.84 -1.29
N CYS A 170 15.26 -1.48 -2.34
CA CYS A 170 14.72 -1.10 -3.64
C CYS A 170 15.48 -1.83 -4.74
N TYR A 171 14.75 -2.54 -5.59
CA TYR A 171 15.26 -3.21 -6.78
C TYR A 171 14.45 -2.79 -8.01
N ASP A 172 15.13 -2.32 -9.04
CA ASP A 172 14.51 -1.74 -10.25
C ASP A 172 13.38 -0.74 -9.94
N SER A 173 13.59 0.10 -8.92
CA SER A 173 12.58 0.98 -8.32
C SER A 173 13.16 2.34 -8.00
N SER A 174 12.32 3.38 -8.08
CA SER A 174 12.68 4.78 -7.76
C SER A 174 11.63 5.43 -6.85
N PRO A 175 11.32 4.86 -5.66
CA PRO A 175 10.34 5.41 -4.75
C PRO A 175 10.75 6.81 -4.26
N ILE A 176 9.75 7.63 -3.94
CA ILE A 176 9.96 8.96 -3.39
C ILE A 176 9.73 8.90 -1.88
N PHE A 177 10.74 9.28 -1.09
CA PHE A 177 10.64 9.46 0.36
C PHE A 177 10.62 10.95 0.69
N PHE A 178 9.58 11.41 1.37
CA PHE A 178 9.44 12.80 1.77
C PHE A 178 9.07 12.90 3.27
N GLY A 179 9.86 13.65 4.05
CA GLY A 179 9.62 13.83 5.48
C GLY A 179 9.81 12.57 6.35
N CYS A 180 10.41 11.51 5.82
CA CYS A 180 10.58 10.25 6.53
C CYS A 180 11.79 10.28 7.48
N THR A 181 11.67 9.53 8.59
CA THR A 181 12.77 9.24 9.52
C THR A 181 13.10 7.75 9.46
N ILE A 182 14.37 7.43 9.17
CA ILE A 182 14.87 6.04 9.12
C ILE A 182 15.91 5.90 10.22
N LYS A 183 15.68 5.01 11.17
CA LYS A 183 16.56 4.83 12.33
C LYS A 183 16.46 3.42 12.93
N GLU A 184 17.52 3.00 13.61
CA GLU A 184 17.50 1.77 14.42
C GLU A 184 17.08 0.53 13.60
N ASN A 185 17.46 0.46 12.31
CA ASN A 185 17.30 -0.70 11.48
C ASN A 185 18.65 -1.40 11.33
N GLU A 186 18.70 -2.71 11.52
CA GLU A 186 19.94 -3.47 11.63
C GLU A 186 19.95 -4.65 10.66
N THR A 187 21.08 -4.87 9.99
CA THR A 187 21.33 -6.10 9.22
C THR A 187 22.15 -7.05 10.10
N ASP A 188 21.72 -8.30 10.20
CA ASP A 188 22.55 -9.35 10.80
C ASP A 188 23.66 -9.73 9.81
N ASP A 189 24.91 -9.69 10.26
CA ASP A 189 26.13 -10.09 9.53
C ASP A 189 26.29 -11.62 9.47
#